data_827bf305cc0601c260dbb47cadb7e414
#
_entry.id   827bf305cc0601c260dbb47cadb7e414
#
_cell.length_a   1.000
_cell.length_b   1.000
_cell.length_c   1.000
_cell.angle_alpha   90.00
_cell.angle_beta   90.00
_cell.angle_gamma   90.00
#
_symmetry.space_group_name_H-M   'P 1'
#
loop_
_entity.id
_entity.type
_entity.pdbx_description
1 polymer ?
#
loop_
_entity_poly.entity_id
_entity_poly.type
_entity_poly.pdbx_seq_one_letter_code
_entity_poly.pdbx_strand_id
1 'polypeptide(L)'
;PVYCYESAAFVPERRNLATCRAGEYEALGERLSSEQWHPDFGPRELNSWTAKTGATAVGARNFLVAYNVNLNTTSTRRANSIAFDVRERGRVKREGNPITGKKVLDEKGKPVMIPGSLKSVKAIGWFIEEYGIAQISMNLTDISVTSMHEAFDEVCRKAADRGIRVTGSE
;
A
#
# COMPACT_ATOMS: atom_id res chain seq x y z
N PRO A 1 -9.77 23.12 5.26
CA PRO A 1 -9.96 22.30 4.06
C PRO A 1 -10.22 20.84 4.40
N VAL A 2 -11.22 20.20 3.78
CA VAL A 2 -11.53 18.77 3.94
C VAL A 2 -11.52 18.12 2.56
N TYR A 3 -10.83 16.99 2.47
CA TYR A 3 -10.76 16.14 1.28
C TYR A 3 -11.36 14.77 1.57
N CYS A 4 -12.40 14.40 0.84
CA CYS A 4 -13.05 13.10 0.95
C CYS A 4 -12.34 12.07 0.07
N TYR A 5 -12.13 10.84 0.60
CA TYR A 5 -11.44 9.77 -0.11
C TYR A 5 -12.14 8.41 0.03
N GLU A 6 -11.66 7.40 -0.69
CA GLU A 6 -12.25 6.06 -0.80
C GLU A 6 -13.73 6.13 -1.24
N SER A 7 -14.64 5.50 -0.53
CA SER A 7 -16.08 5.53 -0.85
C SER A 7 -16.75 6.88 -0.58
N ALA A 8 -16.09 7.79 0.15
CA ALA A 8 -16.55 9.15 0.37
C ALA A 8 -16.06 10.13 -0.70
N ALA A 9 -15.19 9.70 -1.62
CA ALA A 9 -14.62 10.58 -2.65
C ALA A 9 -15.68 11.08 -3.62
N PHE A 10 -15.73 12.40 -3.85
CA PHE A 10 -16.60 13.02 -4.85
C PHE A 10 -16.07 12.87 -6.29
N VAL A 11 -14.75 12.60 -6.42
CA VAL A 11 -14.09 12.43 -7.73
C VAL A 11 -13.19 11.18 -7.71
N PRO A 12 -13.08 10.45 -8.84
CA PRO A 12 -12.31 9.19 -8.89
C PRO A 12 -10.84 9.33 -8.47
N GLU A 13 -10.22 10.48 -8.77
CA GLU A 13 -8.80 10.76 -8.49
C GLU A 13 -8.50 10.77 -6.99
N ARG A 14 -9.51 11.01 -6.16
CA ARG A 14 -9.39 11.07 -4.70
C ARG A 14 -9.71 9.76 -4.00
N ARG A 15 -10.06 8.70 -4.72
CA ARG A 15 -10.30 7.39 -4.12
C ARG A 15 -9.10 6.81 -3.41
N ASN A 16 -7.88 7.20 -3.78
CA ASN A 16 -6.68 6.76 -3.12
C ASN A 16 -6.20 7.81 -2.10
N LEU A 17 -6.14 7.44 -0.81
CA LEU A 17 -5.65 8.32 0.25
C LEU A 17 -4.22 8.83 -0.03
N ALA A 18 -3.33 8.00 -0.60
CA ALA A 18 -1.97 8.44 -0.93
C ALA A 18 -1.97 9.59 -1.94
N THR A 19 -2.92 9.61 -2.88
CA THR A 19 -3.10 10.71 -3.83
C THR A 19 -3.64 11.97 -3.13
N CYS A 20 -4.58 11.81 -2.20
CA CYS A 20 -5.09 12.92 -1.40
C CYS A 20 -4.00 13.56 -0.53
N ARG A 21 -3.04 12.77 -0.04
CA ARG A 21 -1.95 13.22 0.84
C ARG A 21 -0.64 13.54 0.12
N ALA A 22 -0.59 13.43 -1.20
CA ALA A 22 0.64 13.65 -1.95
C ALA A 22 1.24 15.04 -1.67
N GLY A 23 2.51 15.08 -1.28
CA GLY A 23 3.23 16.29 -0.88
C GLY A 23 2.90 16.81 0.52
N GLU A 24 2.04 16.11 1.27
CA GLU A 24 1.69 16.39 2.67
C GLU A 24 1.31 17.87 2.91
N TYR A 25 1.70 18.43 4.05
CA TYR A 25 1.41 19.81 4.40
C TYR A 25 2.15 20.82 3.51
N GLU A 26 3.35 20.49 3.08
CA GLU A 26 4.23 21.35 2.28
C GLU A 26 3.61 21.70 0.91
N ALA A 27 2.86 20.77 0.33
CA ALA A 27 2.18 20.99 -0.94
C ALA A 27 0.78 21.65 -0.79
N LEU A 28 0.30 21.89 0.43
CA LEU A 28 -1.07 22.31 0.68
C LEU A 28 -1.38 23.67 0.01
N GLY A 29 -0.46 24.63 0.05
CA GLY A 29 -0.65 25.95 -0.57
C GLY A 29 -0.82 25.86 -2.07
N GLU A 30 0.04 25.11 -2.76
CA GLU A 30 -0.04 24.88 -4.20
C GLU A 30 -1.33 24.16 -4.57
N ARG A 31 -1.71 23.14 -3.80
CA ARG A 31 -2.93 22.36 -4.05
C ARG A 31 -4.20 23.19 -3.89
N LEU A 32 -4.29 24.02 -2.86
CA LEU A 32 -5.45 24.91 -2.66
C LEU A 32 -5.61 25.93 -3.79
N SER A 33 -4.50 26.30 -4.45
CA SER A 33 -4.51 27.23 -5.60
C SER A 33 -4.91 26.54 -6.91
N SER A 34 -4.94 25.21 -6.96
CA SER A 34 -5.30 24.43 -8.15
C SER A 34 -6.77 24.05 -8.12
N GLU A 35 -7.51 24.36 -9.17
CA GLU A 35 -8.94 24.02 -9.29
C GLU A 35 -9.21 22.52 -9.13
N GLN A 36 -8.36 21.68 -9.70
CA GLN A 36 -8.44 20.21 -9.57
C GLN A 36 -8.36 19.73 -8.11
N TRP A 37 -7.66 20.49 -7.25
CA TRP A 37 -7.42 20.14 -5.86
C TRP A 37 -8.15 21.02 -4.87
N HIS A 38 -9.17 21.76 -5.31
CA HIS A 38 -10.05 22.43 -4.35
C HIS A 38 -10.64 21.43 -3.36
N PRO A 39 -10.67 21.74 -2.06
CA PRO A 39 -11.25 20.87 -1.06
C PRO A 39 -12.75 20.66 -1.29
N ASP A 40 -13.25 19.51 -0.85
CA ASP A 40 -14.68 19.23 -0.92
C ASP A 40 -15.46 20.13 0.02
N PHE A 41 -14.87 20.48 1.17
CA PHE A 41 -15.46 21.38 2.15
C PHE A 41 -14.41 22.31 2.75
N GLY A 42 -14.88 23.48 3.17
CA GLY A 42 -14.08 24.48 3.89
C GLY A 42 -13.27 25.41 2.97
N PRO A 43 -12.32 26.15 3.56
CA PRO A 43 -11.57 27.19 2.85
C PRO A 43 -10.73 26.65 1.69
N ARG A 44 -10.67 27.45 0.61
CA ARG A 44 -9.84 27.17 -0.57
C ARG A 44 -8.55 27.99 -0.64
N GLU A 45 -8.19 28.63 0.48
CA GLU A 45 -7.04 29.50 0.56
C GLU A 45 -6.15 29.12 1.74
N LEU A 46 -4.84 29.25 1.55
CA LEU A 46 -3.86 29.14 2.62
C LEU A 46 -3.70 30.48 3.32
N ASN A 47 -4.53 30.73 4.31
CA ASN A 47 -4.46 31.91 5.18
C ASN A 47 -3.84 31.54 6.55
N SER A 48 -3.70 32.52 7.44
CA SER A 48 -3.09 32.30 8.76
C SER A 48 -3.80 31.25 9.63
N TRP A 49 -5.09 31.02 9.42
CA TRP A 49 -5.86 30.01 10.13
C TRP A 49 -5.68 28.62 9.48
N THR A 50 -5.85 28.51 8.15
CA THR A 50 -5.66 27.24 7.44
C THR A 50 -4.20 26.75 7.49
N ALA A 51 -3.22 27.66 7.55
CA ALA A 51 -1.82 27.32 7.77
C ALA A 51 -1.57 26.67 9.14
N LYS A 52 -2.31 27.07 10.17
CA LYS A 52 -2.20 26.45 11.51
C LYS A 52 -2.92 25.12 11.63
N THR A 53 -4.09 25.00 10.98
CA THR A 53 -4.96 23.82 11.10
C THR A 53 -4.69 22.75 10.07
N GLY A 54 -4.03 23.10 8.95
CA GLY A 54 -3.79 22.19 7.84
C GLY A 54 -5.07 21.77 7.14
N ALA A 55 -5.05 20.57 6.54
CA ALA A 55 -6.20 19.93 5.89
C ALA A 55 -6.51 18.57 6.52
N THR A 56 -7.78 18.20 6.48
CA THR A 56 -8.26 16.91 6.98
C THR A 56 -8.69 16.02 5.83
N ALA A 57 -8.22 14.77 5.80
CA ALA A 57 -8.73 13.75 4.91
C ALA A 57 -9.79 12.91 5.63
N VAL A 58 -10.99 12.79 5.03
CA VAL A 58 -12.11 12.01 5.58
C VAL A 58 -12.49 10.93 4.58
N GLY A 59 -12.50 9.68 5.00
CA GLY A 59 -12.80 8.54 4.14
C GLY A 59 -13.91 7.66 4.71
N ALA A 60 -14.57 6.93 3.81
CA ALA A 60 -15.44 5.82 4.14
C ALA A 60 -14.97 4.60 3.34
N ARG A 61 -14.84 3.45 4.00
CA ARG A 61 -14.42 2.19 3.35
C ARG A 61 -15.08 1.00 4.02
N ASN A 62 -15.04 -0.13 3.34
CA ASN A 62 -15.38 -1.41 3.93
C ASN A 62 -14.39 -1.78 5.04
N PHE A 63 -14.72 -2.81 5.82
CA PHE A 63 -13.82 -3.33 6.84
C PHE A 63 -12.47 -3.71 6.22
N LEU A 64 -11.41 -3.23 6.84
CA LEU A 64 -10.07 -3.62 6.54
C LEU A 64 -9.56 -4.49 7.69
N VAL A 65 -8.95 -5.62 7.35
CA VAL A 65 -8.26 -6.46 8.32
C VAL A 65 -6.75 -6.26 8.17
N ALA A 66 -6.10 -5.80 9.24
CA ALA A 66 -4.66 -5.87 9.36
C ALA A 66 -4.29 -7.29 9.74
N TYR A 67 -3.46 -7.95 8.94
CA TYR A 67 -3.11 -9.35 9.11
C TYR A 67 -1.63 -9.57 8.85
N ASN A 68 -0.94 -10.06 9.85
CA ASN A 68 0.50 -10.25 9.80
C ASN A 68 0.86 -11.73 9.85
N VAL A 69 1.88 -12.13 9.07
CA VAL A 69 2.34 -13.51 8.99
C VAL A 69 3.84 -13.58 9.30
N ASN A 70 4.19 -14.34 10.33
CA ASN A 70 5.53 -14.51 10.86
C ASN A 70 6.34 -15.53 10.06
N LEU A 71 7.60 -15.23 9.77
CA LEU A 71 8.50 -16.07 9.00
C LEU A 71 9.71 -16.51 9.83
N ASN A 72 10.22 -17.73 9.60
CA ASN A 72 11.46 -18.21 10.21
C ASN A 72 12.72 -17.62 9.56
N THR A 73 12.75 -16.32 9.36
CA THR A 73 13.89 -15.59 8.78
C THR A 73 13.98 -14.20 9.40
N THR A 74 15.17 -13.64 9.45
CA THR A 74 15.42 -12.24 9.84
C THR A 74 15.51 -11.32 8.62
N SER A 75 15.43 -11.85 7.42
CA SER A 75 15.66 -11.11 6.18
C SER A 75 14.42 -10.39 5.70
N THR A 76 14.36 -9.08 5.93
CA THR A 76 13.35 -8.19 5.34
C THR A 76 13.28 -8.28 3.81
N ARG A 77 14.42 -8.49 3.15
CA ARG A 77 14.48 -8.69 1.69
C ARG A 77 13.72 -9.93 1.25
N ARG A 78 13.86 -11.06 1.97
CA ARG A 78 13.13 -12.30 1.68
C ARG A 78 11.64 -12.13 1.97
N ALA A 79 11.27 -11.50 3.08
CA ALA A 79 9.88 -11.17 3.41
C ALA A 79 9.24 -10.27 2.33
N ASN A 80 9.92 -9.20 1.90
CA ASN A 80 9.43 -8.34 0.80
C ASN A 80 9.29 -9.10 -0.51
N SER A 81 10.16 -10.07 -0.80
CA SER A 81 10.04 -10.89 -2.00
C SER A 81 8.74 -11.72 -2.00
N ILE A 82 8.28 -12.20 -0.85
CA ILE A 82 7.01 -12.90 -0.69
C ILE A 82 5.86 -11.88 -0.76
N ALA A 83 5.94 -10.80 0.02
CA ALA A 83 4.91 -9.75 0.05
C ALA A 83 4.58 -9.19 -1.33
N PHE A 84 5.60 -9.04 -2.19
CA PHE A 84 5.42 -8.53 -3.56
C PHE A 84 4.79 -9.55 -4.51
N ASP A 85 4.88 -10.84 -4.21
CA ASP A 85 4.20 -11.86 -4.99
C ASP A 85 2.74 -12.03 -4.59
N VAL A 86 2.40 -11.75 -3.34
CA VAL A 86 1.03 -11.92 -2.85
C VAL A 86 0.17 -10.66 -3.04
N ARG A 87 0.72 -9.46 -2.82
CA ARG A 87 -0.07 -8.21 -2.89
C ARG A 87 -0.59 -7.91 -4.29
N GLU A 88 -1.77 -7.33 -4.42
CA GLU A 88 -2.41 -7.03 -5.70
C GLU A 88 -1.52 -6.24 -6.67
N ARG A 89 -0.83 -5.20 -6.19
CA ARG A 89 0.09 -4.40 -7.00
C ARG A 89 1.23 -5.22 -7.59
N GLY A 90 1.61 -6.30 -6.93
CA GLY A 90 2.70 -7.17 -7.36
C GLY A 90 4.08 -6.54 -7.27
N ARG A 91 4.93 -6.87 -8.23
CA ARG A 91 6.34 -6.44 -8.33
C ARG A 91 6.68 -5.83 -9.68
N VAL A 92 7.76 -5.07 -9.73
CA VAL A 92 8.35 -4.61 -10.99
C VAL A 92 8.94 -5.80 -11.74
N LYS A 93 8.59 -5.93 -13.03
CA LYS A 93 9.20 -6.91 -13.94
C LYS A 93 10.67 -6.59 -14.12
N ARG A 94 11.51 -7.63 -14.05
CA ARG A 94 12.96 -7.51 -14.24
C ARG A 94 13.46 -8.58 -15.20
N GLU A 95 14.53 -8.30 -15.92
CA GLU A 95 15.22 -9.25 -16.79
C GLU A 95 16.12 -10.16 -15.94
N GLY A 96 16.10 -11.45 -16.22
CA GLY A 96 16.90 -12.44 -15.50
C GLY A 96 16.45 -12.59 -14.04
N ASN A 97 17.21 -12.06 -13.10
CA ASN A 97 16.91 -12.21 -11.68
C ASN A 97 15.75 -11.28 -11.23
N PRO A 98 14.67 -11.81 -10.64
CA PRO A 98 13.48 -11.02 -10.27
C PRO A 98 13.72 -9.99 -9.15
N ILE A 99 14.88 -10.06 -8.47
CA ILE A 99 15.22 -9.17 -7.35
C ILE A 99 16.27 -8.13 -7.77
N THR A 100 17.31 -8.55 -8.49
CA THR A 100 18.49 -7.74 -8.80
C THR A 100 18.60 -7.36 -10.29
N GLY A 101 17.82 -8.00 -11.16
CA GLY A 101 17.84 -7.76 -12.61
C GLY A 101 17.43 -6.35 -13.00
N LYS A 102 17.74 -5.95 -14.22
CA LYS A 102 17.38 -4.66 -14.79
C LYS A 102 15.85 -4.54 -14.89
N LYS A 103 15.30 -3.38 -14.51
CA LYS A 103 13.86 -3.12 -14.62
C LYS A 103 13.46 -3.07 -16.09
N VAL A 104 12.37 -3.74 -16.43
CA VAL A 104 11.70 -3.62 -17.73
C VAL A 104 10.83 -2.36 -17.69
N LEU A 105 11.02 -1.48 -18.64
CA LEU A 105 10.24 -0.25 -18.80
C LEU A 105 9.28 -0.40 -19.98
N ASP A 106 8.14 0.24 -19.90
CA ASP A 106 7.20 0.38 -21.01
C ASP A 106 7.64 1.50 -21.99
N GLU A 107 6.87 1.70 -23.06
CA GLU A 107 7.12 2.74 -24.07
C GLU A 107 7.13 4.17 -23.51
N LYS A 108 6.56 4.37 -22.33
CA LYS A 108 6.49 5.65 -21.60
C LYS A 108 7.57 5.77 -20.52
N GLY A 109 8.53 4.84 -20.47
CA GLY A 109 9.60 4.81 -19.47
C GLY A 109 9.15 4.41 -18.07
N LYS A 110 7.93 3.88 -17.88
CA LYS A 110 7.43 3.43 -16.59
C LYS A 110 7.75 1.95 -16.36
N PRO A 111 8.07 1.53 -15.13
CA PRO A 111 8.30 0.12 -14.83
C PRO A 111 7.06 -0.74 -15.13
N VAL A 112 7.26 -1.79 -15.92
CA VAL A 112 6.25 -2.82 -16.14
C VAL A 112 6.03 -3.60 -14.85
N MET A 113 4.77 -3.79 -14.45
CA MET A 113 4.39 -4.51 -13.24
C MET A 113 3.94 -5.94 -13.57
N ILE A 114 4.34 -6.89 -12.72
CA ILE A 114 3.76 -8.23 -12.67
C ILE A 114 2.80 -8.22 -11.48
N PRO A 115 1.48 -8.40 -11.68
CA PRO A 115 0.52 -8.41 -10.59
C PRO A 115 0.82 -9.56 -9.62
N GLY A 116 0.48 -9.37 -8.37
CA GLY A 116 0.54 -10.44 -7.37
C GLY A 116 -0.66 -11.38 -7.47
N SER A 117 -0.62 -12.43 -6.68
CA SER A 117 -1.59 -13.52 -6.74
C SER A 117 -2.94 -13.18 -6.07
N LEU A 118 -2.96 -12.25 -5.10
CA LEU A 118 -4.16 -11.92 -4.35
C LEU A 118 -4.70 -10.54 -4.74
N LYS A 119 -6.03 -10.44 -4.82
CA LYS A 119 -6.76 -9.19 -5.04
C LYS A 119 -7.12 -8.54 -3.70
N SER A 120 -7.31 -7.22 -3.69
CA SER A 120 -7.66 -6.45 -2.47
C SER A 120 -6.69 -6.67 -1.30
N VAL A 121 -5.41 -6.96 -1.60
CA VAL A 121 -4.34 -7.14 -0.61
C VAL A 121 -3.23 -6.15 -0.85
N LYS A 122 -2.88 -5.39 0.20
CA LYS A 122 -1.64 -4.62 0.28
C LYS A 122 -0.69 -5.36 1.21
N ALA A 123 0.58 -5.47 0.86
CA ALA A 123 1.57 -6.17 1.68
C ALA A 123 2.95 -5.56 1.56
N ILE A 124 3.68 -5.61 2.68
CA ILE A 124 5.11 -5.32 2.78
C ILE A 124 5.77 -6.36 3.69
N GLY A 125 7.08 -6.55 3.51
CA GLY A 125 7.90 -7.30 4.47
C GLY A 125 8.64 -6.32 5.38
N TRP A 126 8.70 -6.60 6.66
CA TRP A 126 9.43 -5.83 7.65
C TRP A 126 10.13 -6.75 8.67
N PHE A 127 10.93 -6.20 9.54
CA PHE A 127 11.59 -6.90 10.63
C PHE A 127 11.09 -6.34 11.95
N ILE A 128 10.76 -7.24 12.87
CA ILE A 128 10.33 -6.87 14.22
C ILE A 128 11.48 -7.22 15.16
N GLU A 129 12.11 -6.19 15.73
CA GLU A 129 13.26 -6.34 16.61
C GLU A 129 12.90 -7.12 17.88
N GLU A 130 11.72 -6.84 18.46
CA GLU A 130 11.25 -7.44 19.69
C GLU A 130 11.09 -8.97 19.58
N TYR A 131 10.75 -9.46 18.39
CA TYR A 131 10.56 -10.90 18.13
C TYR A 131 11.76 -11.54 17.41
N GLY A 132 12.68 -10.73 16.89
CA GLY A 132 13.84 -11.21 16.13
C GLY A 132 13.46 -11.92 14.82
N ILE A 133 12.32 -11.60 14.22
CA ILE A 133 11.79 -12.25 13.01
C ILE A 133 11.39 -11.25 11.95
N ALA A 134 11.43 -11.67 10.69
CA ALA A 134 10.79 -10.94 9.61
C ALA A 134 9.32 -11.38 9.50
N GLN A 135 8.46 -10.43 9.18
CA GLN A 135 7.02 -10.60 9.10
C GLN A 135 6.52 -10.02 7.77
N ILE A 136 5.47 -10.60 7.23
CA ILE A 136 4.70 -10.01 6.14
C ILE A 136 3.50 -9.32 6.77
N SER A 137 3.49 -7.99 6.70
CA SER A 137 2.35 -7.18 7.14
C SER A 137 1.42 -6.94 5.96
N MET A 138 0.17 -7.30 6.14
CA MET A 138 -0.88 -7.19 5.13
C MET A 138 -2.04 -6.34 5.60
N ASN A 139 -2.65 -5.63 4.65
CA ASN A 139 -3.98 -5.07 4.78
C ASN A 139 -4.88 -5.75 3.77
N LEU A 140 -5.82 -6.55 4.26
CA LEU A 140 -6.91 -7.12 3.48
C LEU A 140 -7.99 -6.04 3.37
N THR A 141 -8.07 -5.38 2.21
CA THR A 141 -8.93 -4.20 2.02
C THR A 141 -10.37 -4.58 1.67
N ASP A 142 -10.58 -5.83 1.27
CA ASP A 142 -11.90 -6.42 1.05
C ASP A 142 -11.83 -7.93 1.34
N ILE A 143 -12.36 -8.34 2.49
CA ILE A 143 -12.35 -9.75 2.93
C ILE A 143 -13.37 -10.64 2.20
N SER A 144 -14.28 -10.06 1.43
CA SER A 144 -15.17 -10.80 0.54
C SER A 144 -14.47 -11.22 -0.76
N VAL A 145 -13.37 -10.54 -1.12
CA VAL A 145 -12.55 -10.82 -2.31
C VAL A 145 -11.38 -11.74 -1.96
N THR A 146 -10.69 -11.45 -0.86
CA THR A 146 -9.61 -12.30 -0.32
C THR A 146 -9.78 -12.43 1.17
N SER A 147 -10.12 -13.62 1.62
CA SER A 147 -10.27 -13.97 3.03
C SER A 147 -8.93 -14.14 3.74
N MET A 148 -8.93 -14.13 5.08
CA MET A 148 -7.70 -14.30 5.86
C MET A 148 -7.03 -15.66 5.61
N HIS A 149 -7.81 -16.75 5.51
CA HIS A 149 -7.24 -18.08 5.27
C HIS A 149 -6.62 -18.21 3.88
N GLU A 150 -7.24 -17.65 2.83
CA GLU A 150 -6.65 -17.59 1.49
C GLU A 150 -5.34 -16.80 1.48
N ALA A 151 -5.29 -15.66 2.18
CA ALA A 151 -4.08 -14.88 2.32
C ALA A 151 -2.97 -15.66 3.06
N PHE A 152 -3.32 -16.36 4.13
CA PHE A 152 -2.40 -17.20 4.90
C PHE A 152 -1.82 -18.34 4.06
N ASP A 153 -2.67 -19.10 3.38
CA ASP A 153 -2.27 -20.25 2.56
C ASP A 153 -1.37 -19.80 1.40
N GLU A 154 -1.70 -18.69 0.77
CA GLU A 154 -0.87 -18.16 -0.32
C GLU A 154 0.50 -17.68 0.18
N VAL A 155 0.56 -17.04 1.35
CA VAL A 155 1.83 -16.68 1.98
C VAL A 155 2.64 -17.94 2.32
N CYS A 156 2.01 -18.98 2.87
CA CYS A 156 2.67 -20.26 3.16
C CYS A 156 3.27 -20.87 1.89
N ARG A 157 2.50 -20.91 0.80
CA ARG A 157 2.96 -21.42 -0.50
C ARG A 157 4.15 -20.64 -1.04
N LYS A 158 4.06 -19.29 -1.07
CA LYS A 158 5.15 -18.43 -1.56
C LYS A 158 6.40 -18.47 -0.66
N ALA A 159 6.22 -18.71 0.63
CA ALA A 159 7.32 -18.90 1.57
C ALA A 159 8.03 -20.24 1.30
N ALA A 160 7.25 -21.32 1.15
CA ALA A 160 7.78 -22.67 0.86
C ALA A 160 8.59 -22.71 -0.45
N ASP A 161 8.13 -22.01 -1.52
CA ASP A 161 8.87 -21.85 -2.78
C ASP A 161 10.29 -21.26 -2.59
N ARG A 162 10.55 -20.64 -1.44
CA ARG A 162 11.83 -20.00 -1.07
C ARG A 162 12.58 -20.68 0.07
N GLY A 163 12.12 -21.86 0.48
CA GLY A 163 12.66 -22.57 1.63
C GLY A 163 12.48 -21.80 2.95
N ILE A 164 11.42 -20.99 3.05
CA ILE A 164 11.02 -20.25 4.25
C ILE A 164 9.75 -20.90 4.81
N ARG A 165 9.67 -20.99 6.12
CA ARG A 165 8.51 -21.50 6.82
C ARG A 165 7.77 -20.40 7.55
N VAL A 166 6.44 -20.41 7.46
CA VAL A 166 5.56 -19.61 8.31
C VAL A 166 5.56 -20.20 9.72
N THR A 167 5.64 -19.36 10.74
CA THR A 167 5.71 -19.78 12.16
C THR A 167 4.47 -19.36 12.95
N GLY A 168 3.63 -18.48 12.41
CA GLY A 168 2.40 -18.03 13.03
C GLY A 168 1.81 -16.81 12.32
N SER A 169 0.69 -16.30 12.83
CA SER A 169 0.02 -15.10 12.33
C SER A 169 -0.67 -14.34 13.46
N GLU A 170 -0.94 -13.08 13.26
CA GLU A 170 -1.65 -12.18 14.18
C GLU A 170 -2.49 -11.15 13.44
#